data_9a683a31053b442ff242601e8b3cf867
#
_entry.id   9a683a31053b442ff242601e8b3cf867
#
_cell.length_a   1.000
_cell.length_b   1.000
_cell.length_c   1.000
_cell.angle_alpha   90.00
_cell.angle_beta   90.00
_cell.angle_gamma   90.00
#
_symmetry.space_group_name_H-M   'P 1'
#
loop_
_entity.id
_entity.type
_entity.pdbx_description
1 polymer ?
#
loop_
_entity_poly.entity_id
_entity_poly.type
_entity_poly.pdbx_seq_one_letter_code
_entity_poly.pdbx_strand_id
1 'polypeptide(L)'
;MVDEKLTLDKIAEKAGVSRATASRVINNRPHVRPALRERVMRVVEATGYRLNPVARSLAMQRSEIMGLVIPRSTHALFDDPYFPSLIQGIAKACNHYNYTFSLFLFENEDDEERLYPRISRRGLLDGIILQAGEIKDNLTSRLMQENIPVLVIGRPKDAPNANYLDVDNVTGARNAVTHLLAVGRRRVATITGALTTTV
;
A
#
# COMPACT_ATOMS: atom_id res chain seq x y z
N MET A 1 -3.69 3.07 41.70
CA MET A 1 -2.34 3.47 41.22
C MET A 1 -2.50 3.88 39.77
N VAL A 2 -2.24 5.12 39.44
CA VAL A 2 -2.28 5.61 38.04
C VAL A 2 -1.15 4.89 37.32
N ASP A 3 -1.49 4.06 36.34
CA ASP A 3 -0.53 3.35 35.51
C ASP A 3 0.29 4.39 34.74
N GLU A 4 1.49 4.66 35.20
CA GLU A 4 2.32 5.75 34.73
C GLU A 4 2.81 5.42 33.31
N LYS A 5 2.15 6.00 32.30
CA LYS A 5 2.39 5.72 30.88
C LYS A 5 3.89 5.80 30.56
N LEU A 6 4.48 4.63 30.27
CA LEU A 6 5.89 4.52 29.89
C LEU A 6 6.14 5.34 28.59
N THR A 7 7.06 6.28 28.67
CA THR A 7 7.45 7.13 27.55
C THR A 7 8.91 6.87 27.16
N LEU A 8 9.30 7.29 25.96
CA LEU A 8 10.69 7.20 25.52
C LEU A 8 11.64 7.96 26.46
N ASP A 9 11.18 9.07 27.03
CA ASP A 9 11.96 9.87 27.99
C ASP A 9 12.23 9.09 29.27
N LYS A 10 11.24 8.37 29.81
CA LYS A 10 11.41 7.48 30.98
C LYS A 10 12.35 6.31 30.70
N ILE A 11 12.30 5.74 29.48
CA ILE A 11 13.26 4.70 29.10
C ILE A 11 14.67 5.26 29.02
N ALA A 12 14.85 6.44 28.45
CA ALA A 12 16.15 7.11 28.38
C ALA A 12 16.72 7.40 29.77
N GLU A 13 15.90 7.95 30.67
CA GLU A 13 16.25 8.21 32.06
C GLU A 13 16.66 6.91 32.79
N LYS A 14 15.83 5.89 32.77
CA LYS A 14 16.14 4.58 33.39
C LYS A 14 17.40 3.91 32.83
N ALA A 15 17.66 4.08 31.53
CA ALA A 15 18.86 3.57 30.88
C ALA A 15 20.09 4.48 31.08
N GLY A 16 19.95 5.68 31.68
CA GLY A 16 21.02 6.64 31.85
C GLY A 16 21.63 7.10 30.53
N VAL A 17 20.79 7.37 29.53
CA VAL A 17 21.19 7.83 28.19
C VAL A 17 20.31 9.03 27.77
N SER A 18 20.77 9.76 26.72
CA SER A 18 19.92 10.79 26.14
C SER A 18 18.70 10.17 25.42
N ARG A 19 17.58 10.93 25.33
CA ARG A 19 16.41 10.54 24.53
C ARG A 19 16.77 10.18 23.09
N ALA A 20 17.72 10.91 22.48
CA ALA A 20 18.18 10.65 21.14
C ALA A 20 18.89 9.28 21.03
N THR A 21 19.70 8.91 22.04
CA THR A 21 20.36 7.60 22.10
C THR A 21 19.33 6.48 22.29
N ALA A 22 18.39 6.63 23.22
CA ALA A 22 17.31 5.66 23.42
C ALA A 22 16.50 5.47 22.13
N SER A 23 16.11 6.55 21.46
CA SER A 23 15.41 6.52 20.18
C SER A 23 16.18 5.77 19.09
N ARG A 24 17.49 6.03 18.94
CA ARG A 24 18.33 5.34 17.97
C ARG A 24 18.42 3.85 18.25
N VAL A 25 18.55 3.45 19.50
CA VAL A 25 18.61 2.04 19.89
C VAL A 25 17.30 1.33 19.59
N ILE A 26 16.18 1.87 20.04
CA ILE A 26 14.86 1.26 19.90
C ILE A 26 14.44 1.18 18.42
N ASN A 27 14.83 2.17 17.59
CA ASN A 27 14.62 2.15 16.14
C ASN A 27 15.71 1.39 15.36
N ASN A 28 16.55 0.64 16.04
CA ASN A 28 17.62 -0.17 15.46
C ASN A 28 18.56 0.61 14.50
N ARG A 29 18.82 1.89 14.78
CA ARG A 29 19.71 2.71 13.95
C ARG A 29 21.17 2.26 14.14
N PRO A 30 22.00 2.32 13.07
CA PRO A 30 23.44 2.06 13.15
C PRO A 30 24.15 3.12 14.00
N HIS A 31 25.43 2.87 14.29
CA HIS A 31 26.34 3.80 14.98
C HIS A 31 25.97 4.14 16.44
N VAL A 32 25.36 3.17 17.17
CA VAL A 32 25.23 3.24 18.62
C VAL A 32 26.21 2.23 19.25
N ARG A 33 26.99 2.69 20.24
CA ARG A 33 27.95 1.83 20.97
C ARG A 33 27.24 0.60 21.55
N PRO A 34 27.80 -0.61 21.39
CA PRO A 34 27.15 -1.85 21.86
C PRO A 34 26.70 -1.80 23.32
N ALA A 35 27.52 -1.28 24.21
CA ALA A 35 27.22 -1.16 25.63
C ALA A 35 26.00 -0.26 25.94
N LEU A 36 25.79 0.81 25.13
CA LEU A 36 24.63 1.67 25.29
C LEU A 36 23.36 0.97 24.74
N ARG A 37 23.51 0.23 23.64
CA ARG A 37 22.42 -0.57 23.07
C ARG A 37 21.93 -1.60 24.09
N GLU A 38 22.84 -2.35 24.66
CA GLU A 38 22.52 -3.37 25.64
C GLU A 38 21.81 -2.79 26.90
N ARG A 39 22.30 -1.65 27.40
CA ARG A 39 21.67 -0.97 28.52
C ARG A 39 20.22 -0.56 28.25
N VAL A 40 19.98 0.05 27.08
CA VAL A 40 18.63 0.48 26.69
C VAL A 40 17.70 -0.72 26.49
N MET A 41 18.20 -1.77 25.78
CA MET A 41 17.38 -2.98 25.53
C MET A 41 17.01 -3.69 26.82
N ARG A 42 17.90 -3.79 27.80
CA ARG A 42 17.61 -4.34 29.12
C ARG A 42 16.48 -3.59 29.83
N VAL A 43 16.45 -2.25 29.75
CA VAL A 43 15.36 -1.44 30.32
C VAL A 43 14.07 -1.66 29.54
N VAL A 44 14.12 -1.73 28.21
CA VAL A 44 12.95 -2.01 27.36
C VAL A 44 12.33 -3.37 27.71
N GLU A 45 13.15 -4.41 27.84
CA GLU A 45 12.71 -5.75 28.21
C GLU A 45 12.12 -5.78 29.63
N ALA A 46 12.81 -5.18 30.60
CA ALA A 46 12.36 -5.16 31.99
C ALA A 46 11.06 -4.37 32.20
N THR A 47 10.79 -3.36 31.37
CA THR A 47 9.62 -2.50 31.48
C THR A 47 8.47 -2.89 30.54
N GLY A 48 8.71 -3.79 29.58
CA GLY A 48 7.73 -4.12 28.55
C GLY A 48 7.41 -2.93 27.63
N TYR A 49 8.28 -1.92 27.56
CA TYR A 49 8.06 -0.73 26.74
C TYR A 49 7.92 -1.10 25.27
N ARG A 50 6.85 -0.65 24.66
CA ARG A 50 6.64 -0.73 23.22
C ARG A 50 6.60 0.66 22.63
N LEU A 51 7.34 0.85 21.55
CA LEU A 51 7.30 2.11 20.82
C LEU A 51 5.87 2.38 20.35
N ASN A 52 5.37 3.59 20.61
CA ASN A 52 4.09 4.01 20.05
C ASN A 52 4.23 4.12 18.51
N PRO A 53 3.50 3.32 17.71
CA PRO A 53 3.62 3.35 16.26
C PRO A 53 3.34 4.75 15.67
N VAL A 54 2.39 5.48 16.26
CA VAL A 54 2.03 6.85 15.83
C VAL A 54 3.18 7.82 16.07
N ALA A 55 3.83 7.75 17.25
CA ALA A 55 4.97 8.59 17.54
C ALA A 55 6.19 8.26 16.65
N ARG A 56 6.36 6.97 16.30
CA ARG A 56 7.39 6.52 15.36
C ARG A 56 7.12 7.04 13.96
N SER A 57 5.90 6.89 13.47
CA SER A 57 5.46 7.35 12.15
C SER A 57 5.67 8.88 12.00
N LEU A 58 5.31 9.67 13.01
CA LEU A 58 5.56 11.11 13.04
C LEU A 58 7.05 11.46 13.00
N ALA A 59 7.88 10.74 13.77
CA ALA A 59 9.33 10.98 13.82
C ALA A 59 10.04 10.55 12.54
N MET A 60 9.54 9.54 11.84
CA MET A 60 10.12 8.99 10.61
C MET A 60 9.50 9.60 9.35
N GLN A 61 8.39 10.33 9.47
CA GLN A 61 7.55 10.80 8.35
C GLN A 61 7.14 9.66 7.40
N ARG A 62 6.96 8.46 7.97
CA ARG A 62 6.54 7.23 7.27
C ARG A 62 5.57 6.47 8.14
N SER A 63 4.50 5.98 7.53
CA SER A 63 3.49 5.15 8.19
C SER A 63 3.84 3.66 8.18
N GLU A 64 4.70 3.26 7.24
CA GLU A 64 4.97 1.85 6.90
C GLU A 64 3.67 1.11 6.51
N ILE A 65 2.73 1.83 5.87
CA ILE A 65 1.45 1.28 5.38
C ILE A 65 1.35 1.51 3.88
N MET A 66 1.06 0.44 3.13
CA MET A 66 0.71 0.49 1.72
C MET A 66 -0.79 0.25 1.56
N GLY A 67 -1.46 1.11 0.80
CA GLY A 67 -2.87 0.95 0.47
C GLY A 67 -3.07 0.25 -0.87
N LEU A 68 -3.99 -0.71 -0.96
CA LEU A 68 -4.56 -1.17 -2.21
C LEU A 68 -5.99 -0.65 -2.29
N VAL A 69 -6.27 0.11 -3.32
CA VAL A 69 -7.61 0.65 -3.60
C VAL A 69 -8.21 -0.09 -4.79
N ILE A 70 -9.38 -0.67 -4.59
CA ILE A 70 -10.12 -1.38 -5.64
C ILE A 70 -11.52 -0.75 -5.73
N PRO A 71 -11.81 0.00 -6.81
CA PRO A 71 -13.12 0.60 -7.03
C PRO A 71 -14.10 -0.42 -7.62
N ARG A 72 -14.47 -1.41 -6.82
CA ARG A 72 -15.41 -2.49 -7.20
C ARG A 72 -16.13 -3.03 -5.97
N SER A 73 -17.33 -3.58 -6.21
CA SER A 73 -18.10 -4.23 -5.15
C SER A 73 -17.35 -5.43 -4.56
N THR A 74 -17.59 -5.68 -3.29
CA THR A 74 -17.04 -6.84 -2.57
C THR A 74 -17.39 -8.16 -3.26
N HIS A 75 -18.59 -8.28 -3.83
CA HIS A 75 -19.02 -9.47 -4.57
C HIS A 75 -18.12 -9.71 -5.80
N ALA A 76 -17.93 -8.69 -6.63
CA ALA A 76 -17.07 -8.80 -7.81
C ALA A 76 -15.60 -9.11 -7.47
N LEU A 77 -15.13 -8.67 -6.30
CA LEU A 77 -13.79 -8.95 -5.81
C LEU A 77 -13.57 -10.45 -5.54
N PHE A 78 -14.56 -11.14 -4.99
CA PHE A 78 -14.42 -12.54 -4.60
C PHE A 78 -14.80 -13.53 -5.72
N ASP A 79 -15.59 -13.09 -6.69
CA ASP A 79 -15.98 -13.92 -7.83
C ASP A 79 -14.88 -14.04 -8.88
N ASP A 80 -14.00 -13.05 -8.99
CA ASP A 80 -12.90 -13.04 -9.94
C ASP A 80 -11.61 -13.55 -9.28
N PRO A 81 -11.03 -14.68 -9.68
CA PRO A 81 -9.82 -15.25 -9.11
C PRO A 81 -8.57 -14.39 -9.29
N TYR A 82 -8.62 -13.36 -10.13
CA TYR A 82 -7.57 -12.38 -10.30
C TYR A 82 -7.31 -11.60 -9.00
N PHE A 83 -8.36 -11.11 -8.34
CA PHE A 83 -8.20 -10.26 -7.16
C PHE A 83 -7.58 -10.97 -5.95
N PRO A 84 -8.01 -12.18 -5.57
CA PRO A 84 -7.31 -12.94 -4.53
C PRO A 84 -5.82 -13.12 -4.80
N SER A 85 -5.45 -13.40 -6.05
CA SER A 85 -4.05 -13.55 -6.46
C SER A 85 -3.26 -12.25 -6.36
N LEU A 86 -3.85 -11.14 -6.78
CA LEU A 86 -3.28 -9.79 -6.66
C LEU A 86 -3.05 -9.43 -5.19
N ILE A 87 -4.08 -9.57 -4.36
CA ILE A 87 -4.03 -9.29 -2.91
C ILE A 87 -2.93 -10.12 -2.25
N GLN A 88 -2.86 -11.41 -2.56
CA GLN A 88 -1.84 -12.30 -2.02
C GLN A 88 -0.42 -11.85 -2.41
N GLY A 89 -0.22 -11.45 -3.67
CA GLY A 89 1.08 -10.97 -4.16
C GLY A 89 1.53 -9.70 -3.43
N ILE A 90 0.63 -8.72 -3.31
CA ILE A 90 0.90 -7.46 -2.62
C ILE A 90 1.15 -7.69 -1.13
N ALA A 91 0.32 -8.52 -0.47
CA ALA A 91 0.50 -8.83 0.95
C ALA A 91 1.86 -9.50 1.24
N LYS A 92 2.29 -10.44 0.37
CA LYS A 92 3.63 -11.05 0.48
C LYS A 92 4.74 -10.03 0.35
N ALA A 93 4.64 -9.11 -0.61
CA ALA A 93 5.62 -8.05 -0.79
C ALA A 93 5.64 -7.10 0.42
N CYS A 94 4.50 -6.66 0.91
CA CYS A 94 4.39 -5.82 2.09
C CYS A 94 5.06 -6.49 3.31
N ASN A 95 4.75 -7.75 3.57
CA ASN A 95 5.37 -8.50 4.67
C ASN A 95 6.90 -8.60 4.52
N HIS A 96 7.39 -8.86 3.30
CA HIS A 96 8.82 -8.96 3.04
C HIS A 96 9.57 -7.64 3.33
N TYR A 97 8.94 -6.50 3.02
CA TYR A 97 9.52 -5.17 3.23
C TYR A 97 9.10 -4.52 4.56
N ASN A 98 8.46 -5.27 5.48
CA ASN A 98 7.96 -4.78 6.76
C ASN A 98 6.94 -3.63 6.64
N TYR A 99 6.10 -3.68 5.62
CA TYR A 99 4.94 -2.80 5.45
C TYR A 99 3.67 -3.48 5.95
N THR A 100 2.78 -2.70 6.56
CA THR A 100 1.39 -3.10 6.77
C THR A 100 0.62 -2.96 5.46
N PHE A 101 -0.17 -3.96 5.11
CA PHE A 101 -1.06 -3.91 3.96
C PHE A 101 -2.46 -3.48 4.40
N SER A 102 -3.04 -2.50 3.71
CA SER A 102 -4.42 -2.03 3.91
C SER A 102 -5.20 -2.11 2.61
N LEU A 103 -6.39 -2.70 2.65
CA LEU A 103 -7.31 -2.80 1.52
C LEU A 103 -8.46 -1.81 1.69
N PHE A 104 -8.74 -1.05 0.63
CA PHE A 104 -9.84 -0.10 0.53
C PHE A 104 -10.72 -0.49 -0.65
N LEU A 105 -12.00 -0.71 -0.38
CA LEU A 105 -13.01 -1.06 -1.38
C LEU A 105 -13.98 0.09 -1.50
N PHE A 106 -14.27 0.50 -2.73
CA PHE A 106 -15.27 1.51 -3.07
C PHE A 106 -16.36 0.83 -3.88
N GLU A 107 -17.49 0.56 -3.26
CA GLU A 107 -18.61 -0.08 -3.95
C GLU A 107 -19.44 0.91 -4.78
N ASN A 108 -19.40 2.18 -4.40
CA ASN A 108 -20.17 3.27 -5.01
C ASN A 108 -19.48 4.62 -4.77
N GLU A 109 -20.03 5.69 -5.35
CA GLU A 109 -19.50 7.05 -5.23
C GLU A 109 -19.52 7.58 -3.78
N ASP A 110 -20.53 7.22 -2.98
CA ASP A 110 -20.61 7.62 -1.57
C ASP A 110 -19.46 7.02 -0.74
N ASP A 111 -19.06 5.79 -1.05
CA ASP A 111 -17.91 5.15 -0.42
C ASP A 111 -16.62 5.84 -0.81
N GLU A 112 -16.47 6.21 -2.08
CA GLU A 112 -15.31 6.97 -2.55
C GLU A 112 -15.23 8.31 -1.84
N GLU A 113 -16.30 9.10 -1.81
CA GLU A 113 -16.32 10.41 -1.15
C GLU A 113 -15.97 10.31 0.34
N ARG A 114 -16.45 9.27 1.02
CA ARG A 114 -16.19 9.03 2.45
C ARG A 114 -14.76 8.57 2.73
N LEU A 115 -14.20 7.73 1.86
CA LEU A 115 -12.89 7.10 2.08
C LEU A 115 -11.76 7.91 1.46
N TYR A 116 -12.01 8.67 0.39
CA TYR A 116 -11.00 9.48 -0.28
C TYR A 116 -10.22 10.42 0.68
N PRO A 117 -10.88 11.20 1.58
CA PRO A 117 -10.17 12.05 2.51
C PRO A 117 -9.27 11.30 3.50
N ARG A 118 -9.52 10.01 3.69
CA ARG A 118 -8.68 9.14 4.55
C ARG A 118 -7.45 8.65 3.81
N ILE A 119 -7.62 8.15 2.58
CA ILE A 119 -6.50 7.61 1.80
C ILE A 119 -5.57 8.71 1.27
N SER A 120 -6.10 9.90 0.99
CA SER A 120 -5.32 11.06 0.52
C SER A 120 -4.61 11.82 1.64
N ARG A 121 -4.94 11.52 2.92
CA ARG A 121 -4.34 12.20 4.05
C ARG A 121 -2.86 11.83 4.20
N ARG A 122 -2.00 12.86 4.19
CA ARG A 122 -0.56 12.67 4.43
C ARG A 122 -0.28 11.94 5.75
N GLY A 123 0.63 10.97 5.67
CA GLY A 123 1.10 10.23 6.84
C GLY A 123 0.22 9.05 7.26
N LEU A 124 -0.89 8.80 6.57
CA LEU A 124 -1.66 7.57 6.76
C LEU A 124 -1.08 6.43 5.90
N LEU A 125 -0.79 6.71 4.64
CA LEU A 125 -0.22 5.74 3.70
C LEU A 125 1.11 6.28 3.15
N ASP A 126 2.08 5.41 2.96
CA ASP A 126 3.35 5.73 2.28
C ASP A 126 3.23 5.61 0.77
N GLY A 127 2.23 4.90 0.29
CA GLY A 127 1.91 4.76 -1.11
C GLY A 127 0.58 4.06 -1.34
N ILE A 128 0.05 4.22 -2.54
CA ILE A 128 -1.22 3.65 -2.98
C ILE A 128 -0.98 2.82 -4.23
N ILE A 129 -1.48 1.59 -4.23
CA ILE A 129 -1.67 0.77 -5.41
C ILE A 129 -3.15 0.88 -5.76
N LEU A 130 -3.46 1.42 -6.94
CA LEU A 130 -4.83 1.62 -7.41
C LEU A 130 -5.11 0.64 -8.55
N GLN A 131 -6.13 -0.19 -8.39
CA GLN A 131 -6.66 -0.95 -9.52
C GLN A 131 -7.42 0.00 -10.44
N ALA A 132 -7.04 0.10 -11.70
CA ALA A 132 -7.76 0.91 -12.67
C ALA A 132 -9.24 0.48 -12.75
N GLY A 133 -10.11 1.46 -12.70
CA GLY A 133 -11.56 1.28 -12.72
C GLY A 133 -12.18 1.54 -14.09
N GLU A 134 -13.35 2.13 -14.11
CA GLU A 134 -14.05 2.53 -15.32
C GLU A 134 -13.40 3.74 -16.01
N ILE A 135 -13.64 3.90 -17.33
CA ILE A 135 -13.07 4.98 -18.15
C ILE A 135 -13.44 6.40 -17.63
N LYS A 136 -14.55 6.53 -16.92
CA LYS A 136 -15.01 7.81 -16.35
C LYS A 136 -14.49 8.10 -14.95
N ASP A 137 -13.73 7.19 -14.37
CA ASP A 137 -13.16 7.35 -13.05
C ASP A 137 -12.04 8.40 -13.09
N ASN A 138 -12.17 9.43 -12.26
CA ASN A 138 -11.16 10.48 -12.10
C ASN A 138 -10.29 10.27 -10.84
N LEU A 139 -10.43 9.14 -10.18
CA LEU A 139 -9.74 8.82 -8.92
C LEU A 139 -8.23 8.85 -9.09
N THR A 140 -7.72 8.32 -10.23
CA THR A 140 -6.29 8.34 -10.51
C THR A 140 -5.76 9.77 -10.58
N SER A 141 -6.38 10.65 -11.37
CA SER A 141 -5.96 12.03 -11.51
C SER A 141 -6.08 12.82 -10.21
N ARG A 142 -7.11 12.56 -9.41
CA ARG A 142 -7.28 13.16 -8.06
C ARG A 142 -6.17 12.72 -7.11
N LEU A 143 -5.86 11.43 -7.04
CA LEU A 143 -4.80 10.90 -6.16
C LEU A 143 -3.40 11.39 -6.58
N MET A 144 -3.16 11.58 -7.88
CA MET A 144 -1.88 12.14 -8.35
C MET A 144 -1.66 13.61 -7.95
N GLN A 145 -2.73 14.37 -7.68
CA GLN A 145 -2.62 15.74 -7.16
C GLN A 145 -2.22 15.76 -5.68
N GLU A 146 -2.43 14.67 -4.97
CA GLU A 146 -1.99 14.51 -3.60
C GLU A 146 -0.52 14.02 -3.59
N ASN A 147 0.34 14.56 -2.81
CA ASN A 147 1.76 14.20 -2.79
C ASN A 147 2.02 12.78 -2.19
N ILE A 148 1.26 11.79 -2.61
CA ILE A 148 1.39 10.37 -2.23
C ILE A 148 1.83 9.60 -3.47
N PRO A 149 2.83 8.71 -3.38
CA PRO A 149 3.18 7.83 -4.50
C PRO A 149 2.01 6.93 -4.90
N VAL A 150 1.62 6.97 -6.17
CA VAL A 150 0.54 6.13 -6.73
C VAL A 150 1.11 5.25 -7.83
N LEU A 151 0.79 3.96 -7.77
CA LEU A 151 1.00 2.99 -8.84
C LEU A 151 -0.36 2.45 -9.29
N VAL A 152 -0.67 2.57 -10.57
CA VAL A 152 -1.93 2.07 -11.14
C VAL A 152 -1.72 0.68 -11.74
N ILE A 153 -2.61 -0.26 -11.41
CA ILE A 153 -2.67 -1.56 -12.09
C ILE A 153 -3.70 -1.45 -13.22
N GLY A 154 -3.26 -1.75 -14.44
CA GLY A 154 -3.96 -1.38 -15.66
C GLY A 154 -3.49 -0.03 -16.19
N ARG A 155 -3.95 0.35 -17.37
CA ARG A 155 -3.51 1.58 -18.04
C ARG A 155 -4.53 2.71 -17.86
N PRO A 156 -4.28 3.72 -16.99
CA PRO A 156 -5.22 4.81 -16.78
C PRO A 156 -5.28 5.71 -18.00
N LYS A 157 -6.48 6.05 -18.49
CA LYS A 157 -6.68 6.96 -19.63
C LYS A 157 -6.76 8.42 -19.19
N ASP A 158 -7.26 8.66 -17.99
CA ASP A 158 -7.43 9.98 -17.37
C ASP A 158 -6.11 10.58 -16.86
N ALA A 159 -5.08 9.76 -16.67
CA ALA A 159 -3.80 10.12 -16.10
C ALA A 159 -2.62 9.53 -16.88
N PRO A 160 -2.30 10.01 -18.09
CA PRO A 160 -1.29 9.41 -18.97
C PRO A 160 0.14 9.44 -18.38
N ASN A 161 0.40 10.30 -17.41
CA ASN A 161 1.69 10.43 -16.72
C ASN A 161 1.76 9.61 -15.42
N ALA A 162 0.72 8.84 -15.07
CA ALA A 162 0.75 7.98 -13.90
C ALA A 162 1.77 6.84 -14.07
N ASN A 163 2.40 6.46 -12.95
CA ASN A 163 3.13 5.20 -12.94
C ASN A 163 2.10 4.06 -13.01
N TYR A 164 2.27 3.16 -13.94
CA TYR A 164 1.35 2.04 -14.08
C TYR A 164 2.07 0.72 -14.32
N LEU A 165 1.39 -0.36 -14.00
CA LEU A 165 1.77 -1.74 -14.29
C LEU A 165 0.63 -2.38 -15.08
N ASP A 166 0.91 -2.88 -16.27
CA ASP A 166 -0.07 -3.52 -17.14
C ASP A 166 0.55 -4.71 -17.85
N VAL A 167 -0.28 -5.60 -18.37
CA VAL A 167 0.13 -6.67 -19.26
C VAL A 167 -0.01 -6.23 -20.71
N ASP A 168 0.79 -6.82 -21.63
CA ASP A 168 0.70 -6.50 -23.07
C ASP A 168 -0.52 -7.17 -23.71
N ASN A 169 -1.71 -6.66 -23.38
CA ASN A 169 -2.99 -7.13 -23.87
C ASN A 169 -3.10 -7.09 -25.41
N VAL A 170 -2.49 -6.08 -26.03
CA VAL A 170 -2.54 -5.89 -27.50
C VAL A 170 -1.77 -7.01 -28.20
N THR A 171 -0.55 -7.30 -27.75
CA THR A 171 0.24 -8.41 -28.31
C THR A 171 -0.39 -9.74 -28.00
N GLY A 172 -0.93 -9.94 -26.79
CA GLY A 172 -1.66 -11.15 -26.40
C GLY A 172 -2.85 -11.43 -27.33
N ALA A 173 -3.71 -10.43 -27.53
CA ALA A 173 -4.86 -10.54 -28.45
C ALA A 173 -4.43 -10.79 -29.89
N ARG A 174 -3.42 -10.07 -30.39
CA ARG A 174 -2.86 -10.27 -31.74
C ARG A 174 -2.37 -11.70 -31.93
N ASN A 175 -1.62 -12.24 -30.97
CA ASN A 175 -1.09 -13.61 -31.03
C ASN A 175 -2.21 -14.63 -31.05
N ALA A 176 -3.26 -14.46 -30.23
CA ALA A 176 -4.42 -15.35 -30.21
C ALA A 176 -5.13 -15.36 -31.59
N VAL A 177 -5.41 -14.20 -32.18
CA VAL A 177 -6.04 -14.10 -33.50
C VAL A 177 -5.14 -14.66 -34.59
N THR A 178 -3.84 -14.36 -34.55
CA THR A 178 -2.87 -14.91 -35.52
C THR A 178 -2.84 -16.42 -35.47
N HIS A 179 -2.86 -17.02 -34.29
CA HIS A 179 -2.94 -18.48 -34.13
C HIS A 179 -4.21 -19.06 -34.76
N LEU A 180 -5.38 -18.44 -34.48
CA LEU A 180 -6.64 -18.91 -35.09
C LEU A 180 -6.60 -18.86 -36.63
N LEU A 181 -6.03 -17.80 -37.20
CA LEU A 181 -5.88 -17.70 -38.66
C LEU A 181 -4.90 -18.75 -39.21
N ALA A 182 -3.79 -19.00 -38.51
CA ALA A 182 -2.80 -20.00 -38.92
C ALA A 182 -3.36 -21.42 -38.94
N VAL A 183 -4.27 -21.74 -38.03
CA VAL A 183 -4.98 -23.06 -38.05
C VAL A 183 -6.20 -23.07 -38.96
N GLY A 184 -6.30 -22.12 -39.89
CA GLY A 184 -7.29 -22.10 -40.97
C GLY A 184 -8.65 -21.50 -40.62
N ARG A 185 -8.81 -20.88 -39.42
CA ARG A 185 -10.08 -20.23 -39.05
C ARG A 185 -10.21 -18.90 -39.81
N ARG A 186 -11.34 -18.68 -40.51
CA ARG A 186 -11.60 -17.47 -41.30
C ARG A 186 -12.66 -16.54 -40.71
N ARG A 187 -13.49 -17.08 -39.80
CA ARG A 187 -14.53 -16.31 -39.11
C ARG A 187 -14.18 -16.31 -37.63
N VAL A 188 -13.59 -15.20 -37.16
CA VAL A 188 -13.17 -15.03 -35.81
C VAL A 188 -14.09 -14.01 -35.14
N ALA A 189 -14.55 -14.30 -33.95
CA ALA A 189 -15.33 -13.38 -33.09
C ALA A 189 -14.62 -13.24 -31.75
N THR A 190 -14.86 -12.12 -31.08
CA THR A 190 -14.38 -11.89 -29.72
C THR A 190 -15.55 -11.58 -28.79
N ILE A 191 -15.46 -12.08 -27.55
CA ILE A 191 -16.38 -11.71 -26.47
C ILE A 191 -15.58 -10.72 -25.61
N THR A 192 -16.03 -9.50 -25.56
CA THR A 192 -15.38 -8.44 -24.78
C THR A 192 -16.00 -8.32 -23.41
N GLY A 193 -15.26 -7.77 -22.46
CA GLY A 193 -15.82 -7.20 -21.23
C GLY A 193 -16.63 -5.93 -21.52
N ALA A 194 -17.09 -5.26 -20.46
CA ALA A 194 -17.79 -3.99 -20.61
C ALA A 194 -16.88 -2.95 -21.28
N LEU A 195 -17.43 -2.22 -22.30
CA LEU A 195 -16.68 -1.20 -23.04
C LEU A 195 -16.33 0.03 -22.18
N THR A 196 -16.83 0.09 -20.96
CA THR A 196 -16.54 1.14 -19.96
C THR A 196 -15.27 0.86 -19.16
N THR A 197 -14.67 -0.32 -19.30
CA THR A 197 -13.44 -0.67 -18.57
C THR A 197 -12.17 -0.39 -19.38
N THR A 198 -11.07 -0.15 -18.70
CA THR A 198 -9.75 0.18 -19.29
C THR A 198 -8.83 -1.04 -19.37
N VAL A 199 -9.36 -2.17 -19.83
CA VAL A 199 -8.53 -3.38 -20.03
C VAL A 199 -8.06 -3.48 -21.46
#